data_6cf95388b4dba4f0d7bbb84dfc14db9c
#
_entry.id   6cf95388b4dba4f0d7bbb84dfc14db9c
#
_cell.length_a   1.000
_cell.length_b   1.000
_cell.length_c   1.000
_cell.angle_alpha   90.00
_cell.angle_beta   90.00
_cell.angle_gamma   90.00
#
_symmetry.space_group_name_H-M   'P 1'
#
loop_
_entity.id
_entity.type
_entity.pdbx_description
1 polymer ?
#
loop_
_entity_poly.entity_id
_entity_poly.type
_entity_poly.pdbx_seq_one_letter_code
_entity_poly.pdbx_strand_id
1 'polypeptide(L)'
;MFRSHRPTRREKCETTHVKNSGEKHPSVPPVFTLSNMRIGYARVSTLGQDESLQTVALQATGCEKIFIDHASGAKTSRPELDRMLDLLRAGDTVVVWKLDRLGRSTQHLVSLINHFKDNGVEFVSLTENMDTSTPGGILIFTVFAAMAQFERDLIRERTQAGLTAARARGRKGGRPAKLAPDQIRAIQSLYTSQTLTVTQMAQQYHVSRKTIYNVLRQYRITVVR
;
A
#
# COMPACT_ATOMS: atom_id res chain seq x y z
N MET A 1 -12.91 -61.77 60.91
CA MET A 1 -12.41 -63.00 60.31
C MET A 1 -11.42 -62.62 59.27
N PHE A 2 -10.13 -62.65 59.62
CA PHE A 2 -9.07 -63.54 59.12
C PHE A 2 -9.15 -63.85 57.59
N ARG A 3 -8.19 -63.45 56.77
CA ARG A 3 -6.88 -64.04 56.61
C ARG A 3 -5.96 -63.20 55.73
N SER A 4 -4.78 -62.98 56.25
CA SER A 4 -3.48 -62.74 55.65
C SER A 4 -3.09 -63.71 54.54
N HIS A 5 -2.40 -63.24 53.50
CA HIS A 5 -1.30 -63.97 52.88
C HIS A 5 -0.30 -63.02 52.25
N ARG A 6 0.90 -62.97 52.79
CA ARG A 6 2.21 -62.81 52.09
C ARG A 6 2.69 -64.22 51.75
N PRO A 7 3.75 -64.41 50.95
CA PRO A 7 4.81 -63.56 50.43
C PRO A 7 5.38 -64.00 49.05
N THR A 8 6.44 -63.24 48.65
CA THR A 8 7.65 -63.66 47.92
C THR A 8 7.58 -63.94 46.43
N ARG A 9 8.27 -63.09 45.69
CA ARG A 9 9.40 -63.56 44.87
C ARG A 9 10.30 -62.39 44.42
N ARG A 10 11.54 -62.44 44.81
CA ARG A 10 12.65 -61.69 44.23
C ARG A 10 12.87 -62.18 42.79
N GLU A 11 12.75 -61.31 41.80
CA GLU A 11 13.32 -61.55 40.47
C GLU A 11 14.51 -60.62 40.29
N LYS A 12 15.58 -61.25 39.90
CA LYS A 12 16.92 -60.69 39.68
C LYS A 12 16.90 -59.68 38.57
N CYS A 13 17.47 -58.53 38.84
CA CYS A 13 17.82 -57.52 37.84
C CYS A 13 19.00 -58.03 37.03
N GLU A 14 18.77 -58.47 35.79
CA GLU A 14 19.81 -58.68 34.80
C GLU A 14 20.14 -57.38 34.11
N THR A 15 21.31 -56.87 34.40
CA THR A 15 21.93 -55.75 33.72
C THR A 15 22.33 -56.15 32.32
N THR A 16 21.48 -55.89 31.35
CA THR A 16 21.89 -55.93 29.94
C THR A 16 22.65 -54.67 29.58
N HIS A 17 23.92 -54.84 29.32
CA HIS A 17 24.83 -53.82 28.77
C HIS A 17 24.34 -53.48 27.34
N VAL A 18 23.65 -52.38 27.19
CA VAL A 18 23.38 -51.79 25.88
C VAL A 18 24.63 -51.05 25.42
N LYS A 19 25.28 -51.58 24.42
CA LYS A 19 26.37 -50.93 23.68
C LYS A 19 25.85 -49.66 23.06
N ASN A 20 26.39 -48.53 23.52
CA ASN A 20 26.12 -47.22 22.98
C ASN A 20 26.79 -47.08 21.60
N SER A 21 26.06 -47.45 20.54
CA SER A 21 26.45 -47.15 19.16
C SER A 21 26.24 -45.65 18.95
N GLY A 22 27.34 -44.93 18.85
CA GLY A 22 27.37 -43.47 18.61
C GLY A 22 26.69 -43.10 17.27
N GLU A 23 25.40 -42.92 17.30
CA GLU A 23 24.72 -42.19 16.23
C GLU A 23 25.08 -40.72 16.34
N LYS A 24 25.92 -40.28 15.40
CA LYS A 24 26.16 -38.86 15.16
C LYS A 24 24.83 -38.25 14.70
N HIS A 25 24.09 -37.60 15.61
CA HIS A 25 23.02 -36.71 15.22
C HIS A 25 23.60 -35.68 14.24
N PRO A 26 22.98 -35.50 13.06
CA PRO A 26 23.39 -34.42 12.18
C PRO A 26 23.24 -33.09 12.96
N SER A 27 24.35 -32.39 13.10
CA SER A 27 24.36 -31.04 13.68
C SER A 27 23.44 -30.18 12.84
N VAL A 28 22.25 -29.87 13.36
CA VAL A 28 21.36 -28.85 12.78
C VAL A 28 22.20 -27.57 12.82
N PRO A 29 22.45 -26.93 11.65
CA PRO A 29 23.17 -25.69 11.64
C PRO A 29 22.44 -24.69 12.56
N PRO A 30 23.14 -23.80 13.27
CA PRO A 30 22.48 -22.82 14.11
C PRO A 30 21.49 -22.06 13.25
N VAL A 31 20.20 -22.17 13.60
CA VAL A 31 19.18 -21.30 13.06
C VAL A 31 19.62 -19.90 13.52
N PHE A 32 20.18 -19.13 12.59
CA PHE A 32 20.40 -17.71 12.83
C PHE A 32 19.02 -17.13 13.13
N THR A 33 18.72 -16.97 14.38
CA THR A 33 17.59 -16.16 14.84
C THR A 33 17.94 -14.76 14.38
N LEU A 34 17.42 -14.36 13.20
CA LEU A 34 17.44 -12.98 12.77
C LEU A 34 16.75 -12.21 13.89
N SER A 35 17.50 -11.41 14.63
CA SER A 35 16.93 -10.58 15.70
C SER A 35 15.89 -9.66 15.04
N ASN A 36 14.66 -9.79 15.49
CA ASN A 36 13.56 -8.93 15.04
C ASN A 36 13.92 -7.47 15.37
N MET A 37 14.10 -6.65 14.34
CA MET A 37 14.51 -5.26 14.50
C MET A 37 13.29 -4.38 14.75
N ARG A 38 13.38 -3.44 15.69
CA ARG A 38 12.38 -2.39 15.86
C ARG A 38 12.81 -1.17 15.07
N ILE A 39 12.01 -0.79 14.07
CA ILE A 39 12.32 0.27 13.12
C ILE A 39 11.32 1.39 13.30
N GLY A 40 11.80 2.59 13.67
CA GLY A 40 11.00 3.79 13.82
C GLY A 40 10.81 4.52 12.49
N TYR A 41 9.61 5.06 12.27
CA TYR A 41 9.37 6.01 11.20
C TYR A 41 8.76 7.30 11.76
N ALA A 42 9.35 8.44 11.40
CA ALA A 42 8.87 9.76 11.73
C ALA A 42 8.63 10.59 10.47
N ARG A 43 7.61 11.42 10.50
CA ARG A 43 7.35 12.43 9.48
C ARG A 43 7.19 13.78 10.15
N VAL A 44 8.07 14.72 9.82
CA VAL A 44 8.12 16.04 10.44
C VAL A 44 7.85 17.13 9.42
N SER A 45 7.16 18.19 9.85
CA SER A 45 7.12 19.45 9.11
C SER A 45 8.37 20.27 9.47
N THR A 46 8.72 21.26 8.65
CA THR A 46 9.94 22.07 8.77
C THR A 46 10.17 22.83 10.09
N LEU A 47 9.31 22.67 11.09
CA LEU A 47 9.42 23.30 12.41
C LEU A 47 9.89 22.26 13.43
N GLY A 48 11.14 22.33 13.82
CA GLY A 48 11.94 21.33 14.55
C GLY A 48 11.45 20.81 15.92
N GLN A 49 10.38 21.34 16.53
CA GLN A 49 9.90 20.84 17.83
C GLN A 49 9.21 19.46 17.74
N ASP A 50 8.49 19.19 16.66
CA ASP A 50 7.80 17.90 16.45
C ASP A 50 8.78 16.74 16.18
N GLU A 51 9.95 17.03 15.63
CA GLU A 51 10.98 16.02 15.32
C GLU A 51 11.56 15.42 16.59
N SER A 52 11.96 16.28 17.53
CA SER A 52 12.56 15.85 18.78
C SER A 52 11.61 14.97 19.60
N LEU A 53 10.34 15.34 19.68
CA LEU A 53 9.32 14.57 20.41
C LEU A 53 9.11 13.18 19.79
N GLN A 54 8.97 13.10 18.48
CA GLN A 54 8.78 11.82 17.78
C GLN A 54 10.01 10.94 17.94
N THR A 55 11.21 11.50 17.72
CA THR A 55 12.47 10.75 17.80
C THR A 55 12.71 10.21 19.21
N VAL A 56 12.54 11.04 20.24
CA VAL A 56 12.68 10.60 21.63
C VAL A 56 11.68 9.50 21.98
N ALA A 57 10.41 9.63 21.57
CA ALA A 57 9.41 8.60 21.81
C ALA A 57 9.77 7.28 21.12
N LEU A 58 10.24 7.31 19.87
CA LEU A 58 10.67 6.14 19.14
C LEU A 58 11.91 5.49 19.75
N GLN A 59 12.90 6.28 20.18
CA GLN A 59 14.09 5.79 20.88
C GLN A 59 13.70 5.11 22.21
N ALA A 60 12.81 5.71 22.96
CA ALA A 60 12.34 5.16 24.23
C ALA A 60 11.64 3.78 24.08
N THR A 61 11.10 3.48 22.90
CA THR A 61 10.53 2.15 22.60
C THR A 61 11.54 1.15 22.07
N GLY A 62 12.83 1.47 22.06
CA GLY A 62 13.91 0.57 21.64
C GLY A 62 14.03 0.44 20.12
N CYS A 63 13.65 1.46 19.33
CA CYS A 63 13.90 1.46 17.91
C CYS A 63 15.42 1.53 17.64
N GLU A 64 15.95 0.53 16.92
CA GLU A 64 17.36 0.43 16.55
C GLU A 64 17.72 1.37 15.40
N LYS A 65 16.75 1.64 14.52
CA LYS A 65 16.88 2.54 13.38
C LYS A 65 15.64 3.40 13.23
N ILE A 66 15.83 4.68 12.94
CA ILE A 66 14.73 5.63 12.74
C ILE A 66 14.89 6.30 11.37
N PHE A 67 13.85 6.23 10.55
CA PHE A 67 13.75 6.90 9.26
C PHE A 67 12.92 8.17 9.42
N ILE A 68 13.43 9.30 8.90
CA ILE A 68 12.79 10.60 9.09
C ILE A 68 12.57 11.27 7.74
N ASP A 69 11.32 11.46 7.37
CA ASP A 69 10.95 12.25 6.19
C ASP A 69 10.57 13.68 6.58
N HIS A 70 11.19 14.66 5.93
CA HIS A 70 10.86 16.07 6.06
C HIS A 70 9.80 16.46 5.00
N ALA A 71 8.54 16.61 5.42
CA ALA A 71 7.43 16.98 4.56
C ALA A 71 7.32 18.51 4.42
N SER A 72 7.87 19.10 3.37
CA SER A 72 7.48 20.44 2.95
C SER A 72 6.20 20.35 2.10
N GLY A 73 5.20 21.19 2.38
CA GLY A 73 3.81 21.10 1.92
C GLY A 73 3.50 20.79 0.45
N ALA A 74 4.47 20.92 -0.46
CA ALA A 74 4.31 20.60 -1.89
C ALA A 74 5.01 19.30 -2.33
N LYS A 75 5.98 18.79 -1.57
CA LYS A 75 6.72 17.58 -1.98
C LYS A 75 6.02 16.31 -1.48
N THR A 76 5.53 15.54 -2.43
CA THR A 76 4.83 14.27 -2.20
C THR A 76 5.78 13.08 -2.02
N SER A 77 7.08 13.25 -2.22
CA SER A 77 8.10 12.21 -2.10
C SER A 77 8.41 11.87 -0.65
N ARG A 78 8.55 10.59 -0.32
CA ARG A 78 8.95 10.05 0.99
C ARG A 78 10.09 9.05 0.82
N PRO A 79 11.28 9.54 0.48
CA PRO A 79 12.40 8.65 0.18
C PRO A 79 12.80 7.78 1.38
N GLU A 80 12.64 8.27 2.60
CA GLU A 80 12.98 7.50 3.79
C GLU A 80 11.93 6.44 4.11
N LEU A 81 10.64 6.68 3.82
CA LEU A 81 9.62 5.63 3.88
C LEU A 81 9.92 4.52 2.86
N ASP A 82 10.21 4.89 1.62
CA ASP A 82 10.50 3.93 0.56
C ASP A 82 11.75 3.09 0.92
N ARG A 83 12.82 3.72 1.42
CA ARG A 83 14.03 3.03 1.93
C ARG A 83 13.77 2.13 3.12
N MET A 84 12.87 2.53 4.01
CA MET A 84 12.44 1.69 5.12
C MET A 84 11.74 0.44 4.61
N LEU A 85 10.78 0.60 3.69
CA LEU A 85 10.03 -0.52 3.10
C LEU A 85 10.95 -1.54 2.41
N ASP A 86 11.98 -1.08 1.69
CA ASP A 86 12.98 -1.94 1.03
C ASP A 86 13.85 -2.72 2.03
N LEU A 87 13.99 -2.22 3.25
CA LEU A 87 14.84 -2.83 4.27
C LEU A 87 14.12 -3.87 5.13
N LEU A 88 12.79 -3.75 5.27
CA LEU A 88 11.97 -4.58 6.15
C LEU A 88 12.07 -6.06 5.84
N ARG A 89 12.09 -6.88 6.90
CA ARG A 89 12.11 -8.35 6.85
C ARG A 89 11.01 -8.93 7.71
N ALA A 90 10.63 -10.16 7.42
CA ALA A 90 9.68 -10.88 8.26
C ALA A 90 10.20 -10.99 9.71
N GLY A 91 9.34 -10.64 10.65
CA GLY A 91 9.66 -10.57 12.08
C GLY A 91 10.02 -9.16 12.57
N ASP A 92 10.34 -8.21 11.69
CA ASP A 92 10.61 -6.83 12.09
C ASP A 92 9.33 -6.14 12.60
N THR A 93 9.50 -5.09 13.41
CA THR A 93 8.40 -4.27 13.91
C THR A 93 8.58 -2.82 13.48
N VAL A 94 7.63 -2.29 12.75
CA VAL A 94 7.57 -0.85 12.40
C VAL A 94 6.85 -0.10 13.52
N VAL A 95 7.49 0.93 14.06
CA VAL A 95 6.94 1.77 15.14
C VAL A 95 6.77 3.20 14.64
N VAL A 96 5.60 3.77 14.87
CA VAL A 96 5.31 5.19 14.59
C VAL A 96 4.77 5.88 15.84
N TRP A 97 5.00 7.18 15.95
CA TRP A 97 4.44 7.96 17.04
C TRP A 97 2.92 8.08 16.93
N LYS A 98 2.41 8.36 15.70
CA LYS A 98 0.97 8.47 15.36
C LYS A 98 0.70 7.92 13.98
N LEU A 99 -0.54 7.42 13.77
CA LEU A 99 -1.00 6.90 12.48
C LEU A 99 -0.92 7.92 11.34
N ASP A 100 -1.19 9.21 11.62
CA ASP A 100 -1.13 10.28 10.64
C ASP A 100 0.29 10.57 10.13
N ARG A 101 1.32 10.14 10.85
CA ARG A 101 2.71 10.24 10.41
C ARG A 101 3.04 9.23 9.32
N LEU A 102 2.46 8.03 9.38
CA LEU A 102 2.67 6.98 8.39
C LEU A 102 1.80 7.18 7.15
N GLY A 103 0.49 7.31 7.32
CA GLY A 103 -0.47 7.46 6.23
C GLY A 103 -0.62 8.89 5.70
N ARG A 104 -0.89 9.08 4.41
CA ARG A 104 -1.34 10.35 3.82
C ARG A 104 -2.87 10.45 3.79
N SER A 105 -3.52 9.31 3.85
CA SER A 105 -4.96 9.12 3.94
C SER A 105 -5.21 7.81 4.67
N THR A 106 -6.43 7.64 5.17
CA THR A 106 -6.84 6.39 5.82
C THR A 106 -6.61 5.18 4.91
N GLN A 107 -6.89 5.33 3.62
CA GLN A 107 -6.68 4.28 2.62
C GLN A 107 -5.20 3.90 2.44
N HIS A 108 -4.34 4.91 2.35
CA HIS A 108 -2.90 4.69 2.21
C HIS A 108 -2.33 4.03 3.48
N LEU A 109 -2.80 4.43 4.66
CA LEU A 109 -2.43 3.81 5.93
C LEU A 109 -2.82 2.32 5.96
N VAL A 110 -4.08 2.01 5.62
CA VAL A 110 -4.56 0.63 5.56
C VAL A 110 -3.76 -0.21 4.55
N SER A 111 -3.43 0.37 3.39
CA SER A 111 -2.60 -0.31 2.38
C SER A 111 -1.19 -0.64 2.91
N LEU A 112 -0.55 0.29 3.64
CA LEU A 112 0.77 0.08 4.23
C LEU A 112 0.74 -1.00 5.32
N ILE A 113 -0.25 -0.96 6.22
CA ILE A 113 -0.35 -1.95 7.30
C ILE A 113 -0.66 -3.35 6.75
N ASN A 114 -1.50 -3.46 5.71
CA ASN A 114 -1.69 -4.73 5.00
C ASN A 114 -0.39 -5.21 4.35
N HIS A 115 0.36 -4.31 3.72
CA HIS A 115 1.67 -4.64 3.16
C HIS A 115 2.64 -5.16 4.23
N PHE A 116 2.68 -4.56 5.43
CA PHE A 116 3.46 -5.08 6.55
C PHE A 116 3.03 -6.49 6.94
N LYS A 117 1.72 -6.70 7.13
CA LYS A 117 1.16 -8.01 7.47
C LYS A 117 1.49 -9.09 6.44
N ASP A 118 1.37 -8.77 5.14
CA ASP A 118 1.64 -9.71 4.04
C ASP A 118 3.13 -10.10 3.98
N ASN A 119 4.02 -9.23 4.49
CA ASN A 119 5.46 -9.48 4.60
C ASN A 119 5.89 -9.99 5.98
N GLY A 120 4.96 -10.30 6.87
CA GLY A 120 5.27 -10.80 8.21
C GLY A 120 5.92 -9.74 9.12
N VAL A 121 5.67 -8.46 8.88
CA VAL A 121 6.15 -7.32 9.67
C VAL A 121 5.05 -6.84 10.60
N GLU A 122 5.40 -6.65 11.88
CA GLU A 122 4.49 -6.11 12.89
C GLU A 122 4.44 -4.57 12.83
N PHE A 123 3.34 -4.00 13.30
CA PHE A 123 3.15 -2.55 13.30
C PHE A 123 2.67 -2.05 14.66
N VAL A 124 3.30 -0.98 15.16
CA VAL A 124 2.96 -0.35 16.43
C VAL A 124 2.76 1.16 16.25
N SER A 125 1.63 1.68 16.74
CA SER A 125 1.39 3.12 16.88
C SER A 125 1.29 3.49 18.35
N LEU A 126 2.17 4.40 18.80
CA LEU A 126 2.33 4.72 20.22
C LEU A 126 1.14 5.49 20.79
N THR A 127 0.65 6.49 20.06
CA THR A 127 -0.43 7.36 20.55
C THR A 127 -1.78 6.66 20.58
N GLU A 128 -2.06 5.84 19.56
CA GLU A 128 -3.32 5.11 19.46
C GLU A 128 -3.30 3.77 20.19
N ASN A 129 -2.17 3.40 20.84
CA ASN A 129 -1.96 2.09 21.49
C ASN A 129 -2.36 0.91 20.58
N MET A 130 -2.06 1.03 19.29
CA MET A 130 -2.31 -0.01 18.31
C MET A 130 -1.04 -0.85 18.14
N ASP A 131 -1.16 -2.15 18.38
CA ASP A 131 -0.08 -3.12 18.21
C ASP A 131 -0.61 -4.35 17.48
N THR A 132 -0.22 -4.52 16.22
CA THR A 132 -0.71 -5.62 15.37
C THR A 132 -0.17 -6.99 15.77
N SER A 133 0.79 -7.07 16.67
CA SER A 133 1.22 -8.33 17.28
C SER A 133 0.18 -8.89 18.26
N THR A 134 -0.74 -8.04 18.74
CA THR A 134 -1.76 -8.41 19.71
C THR A 134 -3.14 -8.59 19.07
N PRO A 135 -3.99 -9.52 19.57
CA PRO A 135 -5.36 -9.68 19.09
C PRO A 135 -6.19 -8.37 19.20
N GLY A 136 -5.97 -7.58 20.26
CA GLY A 136 -6.62 -6.28 20.44
C GLY A 136 -6.23 -5.26 19.39
N GLY A 137 -4.95 -5.15 19.06
CA GLY A 137 -4.45 -4.26 18.02
C GLY A 137 -4.93 -4.67 16.63
N ILE A 138 -4.98 -5.98 16.34
CA ILE A 138 -5.58 -6.49 15.10
C ILE A 138 -7.06 -6.09 14.99
N LEU A 139 -7.83 -6.18 16.09
CA LEU A 139 -9.23 -5.77 16.11
C LEU A 139 -9.37 -4.27 15.83
N ILE A 140 -8.58 -3.42 16.51
CA ILE A 140 -8.57 -1.97 16.29
C ILE A 140 -8.25 -1.65 14.84
N PHE A 141 -7.21 -2.28 14.27
CA PHE A 141 -6.85 -2.10 12.85
C PHE A 141 -7.99 -2.53 11.91
N THR A 142 -8.65 -3.65 12.20
CA THR A 142 -9.77 -4.15 11.37
C THR A 142 -10.94 -3.16 11.35
N VAL A 143 -11.29 -2.57 12.49
CA VAL A 143 -12.32 -1.52 12.58
C VAL A 143 -11.90 -0.29 11.77
N PHE A 144 -10.64 0.13 11.90
CA PHE A 144 -10.10 1.28 11.15
C PHE A 144 -10.13 1.05 9.63
N ALA A 145 -9.76 -0.16 9.20
CA ALA A 145 -9.81 -0.56 7.79
C ALA A 145 -11.25 -0.58 7.25
N ALA A 146 -12.21 -1.08 8.05
CA ALA A 146 -13.62 -1.08 7.68
C ALA A 146 -14.19 0.35 7.55
N MET A 147 -13.84 1.26 8.46
CA MET A 147 -14.22 2.68 8.36
C MET A 147 -13.64 3.33 7.09
N ALA A 148 -12.37 3.09 6.78
CA ALA A 148 -11.72 3.61 5.57
C ALA A 148 -12.42 3.12 4.30
N GLN A 149 -12.86 1.87 4.27
CA GLN A 149 -13.61 1.30 3.16
C GLN A 149 -15.00 1.95 3.05
N PHE A 150 -15.70 2.09 4.15
CA PHE A 150 -17.02 2.73 4.19
C PHE A 150 -16.98 4.18 3.69
N GLU A 151 -16.01 4.98 4.13
CA GLU A 151 -15.82 6.35 3.63
C GLU A 151 -15.60 6.38 2.11
N ARG A 152 -14.79 5.45 1.58
CA ARG A 152 -14.55 5.33 0.14
C ARG A 152 -15.83 5.03 -0.62
N ASP A 153 -16.63 4.09 -0.13
CA ASP A 153 -17.87 3.66 -0.79
C ASP A 153 -18.90 4.79 -0.78
N LEU A 154 -19.01 5.54 0.32
CA LEU A 154 -19.85 6.75 0.39
C LEU A 154 -19.43 7.83 -0.63
N ILE A 155 -18.14 8.10 -0.76
CA ILE A 155 -17.62 9.08 -1.74
C ILE A 155 -17.92 8.60 -3.16
N ARG A 156 -17.75 7.32 -3.43
CA ARG A 156 -18.03 6.71 -4.73
C ARG A 156 -19.52 6.79 -5.08
N GLU A 157 -20.40 6.48 -4.13
CA GLU A 157 -21.85 6.56 -4.30
C GLU A 157 -22.29 8.01 -4.60
N ARG A 158 -21.84 8.98 -3.81
CA ARG A 158 -22.14 10.41 -4.03
C ARG A 158 -21.63 10.89 -5.39
N THR A 159 -20.44 10.48 -5.78
CA THR A 159 -19.86 10.83 -7.08
C THR A 159 -20.69 10.24 -8.23
N GLN A 160 -21.08 8.98 -8.11
CA GLN A 160 -21.90 8.30 -9.11
C GLN A 160 -23.29 8.96 -9.25
N ALA A 161 -23.95 9.26 -8.12
CA ALA A 161 -25.21 9.98 -8.12
C ALA A 161 -25.08 11.36 -8.78
N GLY A 162 -24.03 12.11 -8.44
CA GLY A 162 -23.72 13.41 -9.05
C GLY A 162 -23.50 13.33 -10.55
N LEU A 163 -22.74 12.33 -11.03
CA LEU A 163 -22.51 12.09 -12.45
C LEU A 163 -23.80 11.71 -13.19
N THR A 164 -24.64 10.88 -12.59
CA THR A 164 -25.94 10.47 -13.15
C THR A 164 -26.86 11.70 -13.30
N ALA A 165 -26.97 12.52 -12.27
CA ALA A 165 -27.74 13.75 -12.29
C ALA A 165 -27.19 14.78 -13.30
N ALA A 166 -25.89 14.89 -13.45
CA ALA A 166 -25.27 15.76 -14.46
C ALA A 166 -25.56 15.28 -15.89
N ARG A 167 -25.48 13.97 -16.13
CA ARG A 167 -25.81 13.35 -17.44
C ARG A 167 -27.29 13.54 -17.79
N ALA A 168 -28.18 13.36 -16.83
CA ALA A 168 -29.64 13.60 -17.02
C ALA A 168 -29.92 15.06 -17.42
N ARG A 169 -29.11 16.03 -16.96
CA ARG A 169 -29.16 17.44 -17.36
C ARG A 169 -28.40 17.77 -18.66
N GLY A 170 -27.99 16.75 -19.43
CA GLY A 170 -27.27 16.92 -20.70
C GLY A 170 -25.79 17.27 -20.56
N ARG A 171 -25.22 17.36 -19.36
CA ARG A 171 -23.81 17.63 -19.17
C ARG A 171 -22.99 16.40 -19.47
N LYS A 172 -22.18 16.45 -20.55
CA LYS A 172 -21.20 15.41 -20.88
C LYS A 172 -19.88 15.80 -20.25
N GLY A 173 -19.38 14.96 -19.34
CA GLY A 173 -18.04 15.14 -18.80
C GLY A 173 -16.98 14.83 -19.86
N GLY A 174 -15.75 15.19 -19.57
CA GLY A 174 -14.59 14.96 -20.44
C GLY A 174 -13.91 16.25 -20.86
N ARG A 175 -12.79 16.10 -21.62
CA ARG A 175 -12.07 17.25 -22.15
C ARG A 175 -12.92 17.93 -23.23
N PRO A 176 -13.08 19.26 -23.19
CA PRO A 176 -13.76 20.00 -24.27
C PRO A 176 -13.17 19.65 -25.64
N ALA A 177 -14.06 19.55 -26.66
CA ALA A 177 -13.61 19.33 -28.03
C ALA A 177 -12.72 20.49 -28.47
N LYS A 178 -11.58 20.18 -29.09
CA LYS A 178 -10.66 21.22 -29.61
C LYS A 178 -11.21 21.99 -30.80
N LEU A 179 -12.17 21.40 -31.49
CA LEU A 179 -12.78 21.96 -32.72
C LEU A 179 -14.28 22.12 -32.46
N ALA A 180 -14.81 23.27 -32.83
CA ALA A 180 -16.23 23.56 -32.84
C ALA A 180 -16.95 22.80 -33.98
N PRO A 181 -18.28 22.55 -33.90
CA PRO A 181 -19.00 21.80 -34.91
C PRO A 181 -18.96 22.42 -36.34
N ASP A 182 -18.90 23.74 -36.44
CA ASP A 182 -18.72 24.49 -37.67
C ASP A 182 -17.31 24.31 -38.26
N GLN A 183 -16.29 24.32 -37.43
CA GLN A 183 -14.90 24.02 -37.84
C GLN A 183 -14.76 22.59 -38.36
N ILE A 184 -15.45 21.63 -37.72
CA ILE A 184 -15.48 20.24 -38.18
C ILE A 184 -16.11 20.14 -39.54
N ARG A 185 -17.25 20.81 -39.80
CA ARG A 185 -17.88 20.85 -41.14
C ARG A 185 -17.00 21.49 -42.20
N ALA A 186 -16.32 22.59 -41.83
CA ALA A 186 -15.37 23.25 -42.75
C ALA A 186 -14.19 22.33 -43.12
N ILE A 187 -13.61 21.62 -42.15
CA ILE A 187 -12.54 20.65 -42.38
C ILE A 187 -13.00 19.54 -43.34
N GLN A 188 -14.23 19.04 -43.16
CA GLN A 188 -14.80 18.02 -44.05
C GLN A 188 -14.93 18.53 -45.48
N SER A 189 -15.49 19.72 -45.67
CA SER A 189 -15.63 20.34 -47.02
C SER A 189 -14.28 20.57 -47.68
N LEU A 190 -13.30 21.14 -46.96
CA LEU A 190 -11.95 21.41 -47.46
C LEU A 190 -11.21 20.14 -47.86
N TYR A 191 -11.40 19.05 -47.12
CA TYR A 191 -10.80 17.75 -47.43
C TYR A 191 -11.46 17.11 -48.66
N THR A 192 -12.81 17.13 -48.74
CA THR A 192 -13.55 16.55 -49.86
C THR A 192 -13.31 17.28 -51.17
N SER A 193 -13.17 18.62 -51.12
CA SER A 193 -12.83 19.43 -52.30
C SER A 193 -11.33 19.40 -52.65
N GLN A 194 -10.50 18.69 -51.87
CA GLN A 194 -9.05 18.64 -52.07
C GLN A 194 -8.34 20.01 -52.08
N THR A 195 -8.97 21.01 -51.50
CA THR A 195 -8.47 22.40 -51.50
C THR A 195 -7.25 22.58 -50.60
N LEU A 196 -7.22 21.86 -49.46
CA LEU A 196 -6.12 21.93 -48.48
C LEU A 196 -5.64 20.53 -48.10
N THR A 197 -4.33 20.42 -47.90
CA THR A 197 -3.72 19.22 -47.33
C THR A 197 -4.01 19.10 -45.83
N VAL A 198 -3.97 17.86 -45.26
CA VAL A 198 -4.13 17.63 -43.85
C VAL A 198 -3.15 18.45 -43.02
N THR A 199 -1.93 18.68 -43.53
CA THR A 199 -0.92 19.51 -42.85
C THR A 199 -1.34 20.98 -42.78
N GLN A 200 -1.84 21.53 -43.90
CA GLN A 200 -2.32 22.91 -43.95
C GLN A 200 -3.56 23.13 -43.08
N MET A 201 -4.51 22.18 -43.09
CA MET A 201 -5.68 22.21 -42.17
C MET A 201 -5.25 22.16 -40.72
N ALA A 202 -4.28 21.30 -40.36
CA ALA A 202 -3.77 21.20 -39.00
C ALA A 202 -3.15 22.52 -38.52
N GLN A 203 -2.43 23.23 -39.41
CA GLN A 203 -1.87 24.56 -39.12
C GLN A 203 -2.97 25.64 -39.01
N GLN A 204 -3.91 25.68 -39.92
CA GLN A 204 -4.99 26.66 -39.95
C GLN A 204 -5.90 26.59 -38.72
N TYR A 205 -6.22 25.38 -38.23
CA TYR A 205 -7.08 25.15 -37.07
C TYR A 205 -6.31 24.97 -35.75
N HIS A 206 -4.99 25.17 -35.75
CA HIS A 206 -4.11 25.02 -34.60
C HIS A 206 -4.27 23.69 -33.85
N VAL A 207 -4.40 22.61 -34.60
CA VAL A 207 -4.54 21.25 -34.07
C VAL A 207 -3.49 20.30 -34.68
N SER A 208 -3.29 19.14 -34.06
CA SER A 208 -2.39 18.14 -34.59
C SER A 208 -3.01 17.46 -35.84
N ARG A 209 -2.17 17.00 -36.78
CA ARG A 209 -2.60 16.17 -37.92
C ARG A 209 -3.44 14.97 -37.48
N LYS A 210 -3.09 14.36 -36.34
CA LYS A 210 -3.86 13.27 -35.72
C LYS A 210 -5.29 13.69 -35.39
N THR A 211 -5.50 14.92 -34.94
CA THR A 211 -6.83 15.46 -34.65
C THR A 211 -7.66 15.58 -35.92
N ILE A 212 -7.08 16.06 -37.04
CA ILE A 212 -7.75 16.11 -38.36
C ILE A 212 -8.14 14.70 -38.82
N TYR A 213 -7.21 13.75 -38.81
CA TYR A 213 -7.51 12.36 -39.16
C TYR A 213 -8.59 11.73 -38.31
N ASN A 214 -8.63 12.01 -36.99
CA ASN A 214 -9.68 11.52 -36.13
C ASN A 214 -11.06 12.07 -36.48
N VAL A 215 -11.14 13.37 -36.83
CA VAL A 215 -12.38 14.01 -37.31
C VAL A 215 -12.84 13.36 -38.63
N LEU A 216 -11.97 13.24 -39.63
CA LEU A 216 -12.32 12.62 -40.90
C LEU A 216 -12.79 11.17 -40.71
N ARG A 217 -12.12 10.38 -39.87
CA ARG A 217 -12.51 9.00 -39.56
C ARG A 217 -13.85 8.90 -38.84
N GLN A 218 -14.11 9.78 -37.90
CA GLN A 218 -15.37 9.80 -37.16
C GLN A 218 -16.58 10.01 -38.06
N TYR A 219 -16.41 10.77 -39.16
CA TYR A 219 -17.45 11.04 -40.14
C TYR A 219 -17.38 10.14 -41.37
N ARG A 220 -16.62 9.02 -41.31
CA ARG A 220 -16.50 8.01 -42.36
C ARG A 220 -16.03 8.56 -43.71
N ILE A 221 -15.27 9.63 -43.74
CA ILE A 221 -14.66 10.17 -44.97
C ILE A 221 -13.48 9.29 -45.31
N THR A 222 -13.46 8.69 -46.49
CA THR A 222 -12.36 7.85 -46.95
C THR A 222 -11.09 8.67 -47.07
N VAL A 223 -10.10 8.34 -46.24
CA VAL A 223 -8.81 9.01 -46.26
C VAL A 223 -7.98 8.40 -47.37
N VAL A 224 -7.83 9.14 -48.46
CA VAL A 224 -6.89 8.80 -49.54
C VAL A 224 -5.47 9.02 -49.01
N ARG A 225 -4.62 7.98 -49.09
CA ARG A 225 -3.21 8.05 -48.71
C ARG A 225 -2.38 8.68 -49.81
#